data_6ffe7d4663b87b349c6b6770be688e82
#
_entry.id   6ffe7d4663b87b349c6b6770be688e82
#
_cell.length_a   1.000
_cell.length_b   1.000
_cell.length_c   1.000
_cell.angle_alpha   90.00
_cell.angle_beta   90.00
_cell.angle_gamma   90.00
#
_symmetry.space_group_name_H-M   'P 1'
#
loop_
_entity.id
_entity.type
_entity.pdbx_description
1 polymer ?
#
loop_
_entity_poly.entity_id
_entity_poly.type
_entity_poly.pdbx_seq_one_letter_code
_entity_poly.pdbx_strand_id
1 'polypeptide(L)'
;MQICVRTEDITISGGMVRQKAKYHRFLDKRHLTKPSRGPFHFKSPARMLWRTVRGMIPHKTPRGMAALERFKAYEGIPRPHDKTKRLVVPDALRVLRLQHGHKFCKLGDLSREIGWKHQDTIAELEERRKEKAKVYYQQKKKLLQLKAKAAAA
;
A
#
# COMPACT_ATOMS: atom_id res chain seq x y z
N MET A 1 13.35 8.16 6.84
CA MET A 1 12.44 8.00 5.68
C MET A 1 11.57 6.78 5.94
N GLN A 2 10.25 6.89 5.77
CA GLN A 2 9.30 5.79 5.95
C GLN A 2 8.71 5.40 4.59
N ILE A 3 8.78 4.11 4.28
CA ILE A 3 8.35 3.58 2.98
C ILE A 3 7.27 2.52 3.22
N CYS A 4 6.10 2.75 2.67
CA CYS A 4 5.01 1.77 2.64
C CYS A 4 4.92 1.13 1.27
N VAL A 5 4.92 -0.19 1.22
CA VAL A 5 4.79 -0.98 -0.02
C VAL A 5 3.53 -1.83 0.04
N ARG A 6 3.04 -2.28 -1.12
CA ARG A 6 1.78 -3.02 -1.28
C ARG A 6 0.58 -2.28 -0.72
N THR A 7 0.46 -1.00 -1.09
CA THR A 7 -0.67 -0.19 -0.62
C THR A 7 -2.03 -0.68 -1.14
N GLU A 8 -2.05 -1.43 -2.23
CA GLU A 8 -3.25 -2.10 -2.76
C GLU A 8 -3.83 -3.16 -1.83
N ASP A 9 -2.99 -3.78 -1.01
CA ASP A 9 -3.41 -4.81 -0.04
C ASP A 9 -3.92 -4.25 1.29
N ILE A 10 -3.85 -2.94 1.50
CA ILE A 10 -4.42 -2.29 2.68
C ILE A 10 -5.91 -2.59 2.76
N THR A 11 -6.37 -3.00 3.93
CA THR A 11 -7.78 -3.29 4.17
C THR A 11 -8.47 -2.16 4.90
N ILE A 12 -9.68 -1.83 4.45
CA ILE A 12 -10.55 -0.82 5.07
C ILE A 12 -11.75 -1.54 5.68
N SER A 13 -12.10 -1.19 6.90
CA SER A 13 -13.29 -1.68 7.59
C SER A 13 -14.57 -1.30 6.86
N GLY A 14 -15.49 -2.27 6.69
CA GLY A 14 -16.75 -2.11 5.97
C GLY A 14 -16.73 -2.66 4.56
N GLY A 15 -17.92 -3.02 4.05
CA GLY A 15 -18.07 -3.62 2.72
C GLY A 15 -17.80 -2.64 1.57
N MET A 16 -17.55 -3.18 0.39
CA MET A 16 -17.22 -2.44 -0.84
C MET A 16 -18.26 -1.38 -1.20
N VAL A 17 -19.55 -1.72 -1.15
CA VAL A 17 -20.63 -0.79 -1.49
C VAL A 17 -20.59 0.48 -0.63
N ARG A 18 -20.38 0.31 0.67
CA ARG A 18 -20.27 1.44 1.61
C ARG A 18 -19.05 2.31 1.31
N GLN A 19 -17.90 1.71 1.03
CA GLN A 19 -16.67 2.44 0.75
C GLN A 19 -16.75 3.17 -0.60
N LYS A 20 -17.36 2.53 -1.61
CA LYS A 20 -17.64 3.15 -2.90
C LYS A 20 -18.57 4.37 -2.75
N ALA A 21 -19.65 4.25 -1.97
CA ALA A 21 -20.56 5.37 -1.70
C ALA A 21 -19.85 6.54 -0.98
N LYS A 22 -18.97 6.25 -0.01
CA LYS A 22 -18.15 7.28 0.66
C LYS A 22 -17.23 7.99 -0.33
N TYR A 23 -16.61 7.24 -1.25
CA TYR A 23 -15.72 7.83 -2.23
C TYR A 23 -16.49 8.68 -3.26
N HIS A 24 -17.68 8.25 -3.70
CA HIS A 24 -18.53 9.06 -4.57
C HIS A 24 -18.91 10.39 -3.92
N ARG A 25 -19.28 10.38 -2.64
CA ARG A 25 -19.51 11.64 -1.88
C ARG A 25 -18.26 12.54 -1.83
N PHE A 26 -17.07 11.94 -1.86
CA PHE A 26 -15.83 12.72 -1.94
C PHE A 26 -15.63 13.30 -3.34
N LEU A 27 -15.98 12.57 -4.41
CA LEU A 27 -15.94 13.07 -5.79
C LEU A 27 -16.89 14.26 -6.01
N ASP A 28 -18.03 14.28 -5.33
CA ASP A 28 -19.00 15.39 -5.40
C ASP A 28 -18.45 16.69 -4.78
N LYS A 29 -17.47 16.58 -3.89
CA LYS A 29 -16.81 17.74 -3.28
C LYS A 29 -15.82 18.36 -4.26
N ARG A 30 -16.24 19.44 -4.92
CA ARG A 30 -15.44 20.18 -5.89
C ARG A 30 -15.62 21.68 -5.72
N HIS A 31 -14.67 22.46 -6.20
CA HIS A 31 -14.81 23.90 -6.26
C HIS A 31 -15.76 24.26 -7.43
N LEU A 32 -16.84 24.98 -7.16
CA LEU A 32 -17.91 25.22 -8.14
C LEU A 32 -17.44 25.99 -9.37
N THR A 33 -16.71 27.10 -9.17
CA THR A 33 -16.29 27.98 -10.27
C THR A 33 -15.01 27.52 -10.97
N LYS A 34 -14.07 26.92 -10.24
CA LYS A 34 -12.79 26.42 -10.78
C LYS A 34 -12.46 25.06 -10.18
N PRO A 35 -12.96 23.95 -10.76
CA PRO A 35 -12.71 22.59 -10.26
C PRO A 35 -11.23 22.24 -10.11
N SER A 36 -10.34 22.83 -10.94
CA SER A 36 -8.88 22.63 -10.85
C SER A 36 -8.25 23.19 -9.57
N ARG A 37 -8.92 24.10 -8.86
CA ARG A 37 -8.50 24.62 -7.55
C ARG A 37 -9.11 23.87 -6.38
N GLY A 38 -10.03 22.95 -6.65
CA GLY A 38 -10.71 22.15 -5.64
C GLY A 38 -9.86 20.97 -5.12
N PRO A 39 -10.49 20.05 -4.36
CA PRO A 39 -9.84 18.86 -3.89
C PRO A 39 -9.38 17.95 -5.04
N PHE A 40 -8.16 17.43 -4.97
CA PHE A 40 -7.69 16.42 -5.91
C PHE A 40 -8.17 15.02 -5.47
N HIS A 41 -8.86 14.32 -6.37
CA HIS A 41 -9.42 13.00 -6.12
C HIS A 41 -8.48 11.93 -6.66
N PHE A 42 -7.50 11.52 -5.86
CA PHE A 42 -6.54 10.49 -6.25
C PHE A 42 -7.19 9.10 -6.24
N LYS A 43 -7.04 8.36 -7.32
CA LYS A 43 -7.61 7.02 -7.49
C LYS A 43 -6.65 5.89 -7.12
N SER A 44 -5.33 6.14 -7.16
CA SER A 44 -4.35 5.11 -6.84
C SER A 44 -4.24 4.84 -5.34
N PRO A 45 -4.03 3.58 -4.93
CA PRO A 45 -3.93 3.22 -3.52
C PRO A 45 -2.85 3.99 -2.75
N ALA A 46 -1.67 4.15 -3.32
CA ALA A 46 -0.58 4.88 -2.70
C ALA A 46 -0.93 6.35 -2.44
N ARG A 47 -1.58 7.01 -3.39
CA ARG A 47 -2.00 8.40 -3.23
C ARG A 47 -3.19 8.56 -2.27
N MET A 48 -4.07 7.57 -2.19
CA MET A 48 -5.13 7.55 -1.18
C MET A 48 -4.54 7.45 0.23
N LEU A 49 -3.59 6.53 0.44
CA LEU A 49 -2.87 6.41 1.71
C LEU A 49 -2.14 7.71 2.05
N TRP A 50 -1.39 8.26 1.10
CA TRP A 50 -0.68 9.52 1.29
C TRP A 50 -1.62 10.66 1.71
N ARG A 51 -2.79 10.77 1.07
CA ARG A 51 -3.80 11.78 1.41
C ARG A 51 -4.37 11.59 2.82
N THR A 52 -4.58 10.34 3.24
CA THR A 52 -5.04 10.00 4.58
C THR A 52 -4.00 10.42 5.62
N VAL A 53 -2.74 10.08 5.41
CA VAL A 53 -1.62 10.47 6.29
C VAL A 53 -1.48 11.99 6.34
N ARG A 54 -1.60 12.67 5.20
CA ARG A 54 -1.57 14.15 5.14
C ARG A 54 -2.61 14.78 6.06
N GLY A 55 -3.82 14.21 6.12
CA GLY A 55 -4.89 14.70 7.00
C GLY A 55 -4.60 14.54 8.49
N MET A 56 -3.70 13.63 8.86
CA MET A 56 -3.30 13.35 10.24
C MET A 56 -2.07 14.16 10.70
N ILE A 57 -1.38 14.82 9.78
CA ILE A 57 -0.16 15.59 10.04
C ILE A 57 -0.46 17.09 9.82
N PRO A 58 0.17 18.01 10.58
CA PRO A 58 0.04 19.45 10.36
C PRO A 58 0.81 19.89 9.10
N HIS A 59 0.32 19.46 7.94
CA HIS A 59 0.99 19.59 6.63
C HIS A 59 1.16 21.02 6.12
N LYS A 60 0.52 22.00 6.75
CA LYS A 60 0.69 23.43 6.43
C LYS A 60 1.91 24.06 7.12
N THR A 61 2.54 23.35 8.05
CA THR A 61 3.75 23.79 8.74
C THR A 61 5.01 23.24 8.07
N PRO A 62 6.18 23.90 8.17
CA PRO A 62 7.44 23.40 7.61
C PRO A 62 7.77 22.00 8.13
N ARG A 63 7.54 21.73 9.42
CA ARG A 63 7.73 20.42 10.05
C ARG A 63 6.85 19.35 9.41
N GLY A 64 5.57 19.63 9.19
CA GLY A 64 4.63 18.69 8.58
C GLY A 64 4.93 18.43 7.11
N MET A 65 5.33 19.45 6.34
CA MET A 65 5.78 19.30 4.96
C MET A 65 7.01 18.39 4.86
N ALA A 66 8.03 18.61 5.68
CA ALA A 66 9.22 17.78 5.74
C ALA A 66 8.91 16.33 6.16
N ALA A 67 7.92 16.11 7.05
CA ALA A 67 7.46 14.79 7.42
C ALA A 67 6.80 14.06 6.24
N LEU A 68 5.96 14.74 5.46
CA LEU A 68 5.33 14.16 4.26
C LEU A 68 6.33 13.88 3.14
N GLU A 69 7.38 14.67 3.02
CA GLU A 69 8.46 14.43 2.07
C GLU A 69 9.22 13.13 2.37
N ARG A 70 9.41 12.84 3.66
CA ARG A 70 10.02 11.57 4.14
C ARG A 70 9.10 10.36 4.03
N PHE A 71 7.80 10.55 3.80
CA PHE A 71 6.82 9.49 3.63
C PHE A 71 6.66 9.13 2.15
N LYS A 72 6.90 7.88 1.81
CA LYS A 72 6.73 7.34 0.45
C LYS A 72 5.79 6.13 0.49
N ALA A 73 4.87 6.08 -0.46
CA ALA A 73 3.93 4.97 -0.59
C ALA A 73 3.97 4.44 -2.03
N TYR A 74 3.94 3.12 -2.19
CA TYR A 74 4.03 2.46 -3.49
C TYR A 74 3.02 1.32 -3.60
N GLU A 75 2.50 1.13 -4.80
CA GLU A 75 1.80 -0.09 -5.19
C GLU A 75 2.82 -1.19 -5.49
N GLY A 76 2.54 -2.43 -5.05
CA GLY A 76 3.49 -3.53 -5.16
C GLY A 76 4.78 -3.27 -4.38
N ILE A 77 5.86 -3.91 -4.79
CA ILE A 77 7.20 -3.73 -4.20
C ILE A 77 8.18 -3.36 -5.31
N PRO A 78 8.41 -2.07 -5.57
CA PRO A 78 9.35 -1.61 -6.59
C PRO A 78 10.81 -1.83 -6.16
N ARG A 79 11.72 -1.81 -7.13
CA ARG A 79 13.15 -1.67 -6.87
C ARG A 79 13.43 -0.27 -6.29
N PRO A 80 14.30 -0.10 -5.30
CA PRO A 80 15.21 -1.07 -4.67
C PRO A 80 14.61 -1.80 -3.45
N HIS A 81 13.33 -1.59 -3.12
CA HIS A 81 12.70 -2.05 -1.88
C HIS A 81 12.40 -3.57 -1.86
N ASP A 82 12.52 -4.24 -3.00
CA ASP A 82 12.39 -5.69 -3.14
C ASP A 82 13.49 -6.47 -2.40
N LYS A 83 14.68 -5.86 -2.25
CA LYS A 83 15.85 -6.47 -1.57
C LYS A 83 15.95 -6.13 -0.09
N THR A 84 15.20 -5.14 0.38
CA THR A 84 15.23 -4.71 1.78
C THR A 84 14.27 -5.53 2.64
N LYS A 85 14.64 -5.76 3.90
CA LYS A 85 13.75 -6.42 4.85
C LYS A 85 12.53 -5.53 5.12
N ARG A 86 11.34 -6.12 5.01
CA ARG A 86 10.08 -5.46 5.31
C ARG A 86 9.65 -5.79 6.73
N LEU A 87 9.19 -4.78 7.43
CA LEU A 87 8.63 -4.91 8.77
C LEU A 87 7.11 -4.86 8.68
N VAL A 88 6.46 -5.60 9.53
CA VAL A 88 5.01 -5.58 9.73
C VAL A 88 4.72 -4.85 11.04
N VAL A 89 3.68 -4.03 11.07
CA VAL A 89 3.20 -3.37 12.29
C VAL A 89 2.09 -4.25 12.88
N PRO A 90 2.32 -4.96 14.00
CA PRO A 90 1.34 -5.90 14.57
C PRO A 90 0.01 -5.23 14.87
N ASP A 91 0.03 -4.04 15.45
CA ASP A 91 -1.18 -3.28 15.82
C ASP A 91 -2.04 -2.86 14.62
N ALA A 92 -1.49 -2.89 13.41
CA ALA A 92 -2.22 -2.57 12.18
C ALA A 92 -2.71 -3.83 11.43
N LEU A 93 -2.44 -5.02 11.95
CA LEU A 93 -2.91 -6.26 11.31
C LEU A 93 -4.42 -6.40 11.44
N ARG A 94 -5.08 -6.68 10.31
CA ARG A 94 -6.53 -6.88 10.25
C ARG A 94 -7.00 -7.96 11.23
N VAL A 95 -6.27 -9.08 11.31
CA VAL A 95 -6.63 -10.21 12.19
C VAL A 95 -6.70 -9.80 13.67
N LEU A 96 -5.84 -8.87 14.09
CA LEU A 96 -5.79 -8.40 15.48
C LEU A 96 -6.74 -7.22 15.75
N ARG A 97 -7.07 -6.42 14.73
CA ARG A 97 -7.82 -5.16 14.93
C ARG A 97 -9.27 -5.23 14.52
N LEU A 98 -9.66 -6.07 13.57
CA LEU A 98 -11.05 -6.24 13.17
C LEU A 98 -11.66 -7.44 13.88
N GLN A 99 -12.88 -7.27 14.37
CA GLN A 99 -13.68 -8.35 14.94
C GLN A 99 -13.87 -9.47 13.91
N HIS A 100 -13.86 -10.71 14.35
CA HIS A 100 -14.13 -11.87 13.51
C HIS A 100 -15.47 -11.73 12.77
N GLY A 101 -15.48 -12.05 11.47
CA GLY A 101 -16.67 -11.90 10.62
C GLY A 101 -16.97 -10.48 10.15
N HIS A 102 -16.24 -9.46 10.61
CA HIS A 102 -16.45 -8.08 10.17
C HIS A 102 -16.12 -7.88 8.69
N LYS A 103 -17.03 -7.24 7.96
CA LYS A 103 -16.84 -6.94 6.53
C LYS A 103 -15.69 -5.93 6.34
N PHE A 104 -14.88 -6.19 5.35
CA PHE A 104 -13.77 -5.30 4.93
C PHE A 104 -13.67 -5.28 3.41
N CYS A 105 -12.98 -4.31 2.85
CA CYS A 105 -12.57 -4.30 1.46
C CYS A 105 -11.08 -3.98 1.33
N LYS A 106 -10.45 -4.46 0.27
CA LYS A 106 -9.08 -4.07 -0.08
C LYS A 106 -9.09 -2.72 -0.78
N LEU A 107 -8.06 -1.91 -0.52
CA LEU A 107 -7.92 -0.60 -1.13
C LEU A 107 -7.72 -0.69 -2.65
N GLY A 108 -7.00 -1.71 -3.13
CA GLY A 108 -6.83 -1.98 -4.57
C GLY A 108 -8.16 -2.23 -5.27
N ASP A 109 -9.02 -3.07 -4.69
CA ASP A 109 -10.34 -3.38 -5.26
C ASP A 109 -11.23 -2.12 -5.30
N LEU A 110 -11.23 -1.33 -4.22
CA LEU A 110 -11.92 -0.04 -4.22
C LEU A 110 -11.37 0.89 -5.29
N SER A 111 -10.05 0.98 -5.41
CA SER A 111 -9.38 1.82 -6.42
C SER A 111 -9.78 1.42 -7.84
N ARG A 112 -9.85 0.13 -8.14
CA ARG A 112 -10.33 -0.40 -9.43
C ARG A 112 -11.76 0.05 -9.73
N GLU A 113 -12.66 -0.11 -8.76
CA GLU A 113 -14.08 0.26 -8.87
C GLU A 113 -14.31 1.76 -9.13
N ILE A 114 -13.41 2.61 -8.66
CA ILE A 114 -13.46 4.06 -8.89
C ILE A 114 -12.64 4.52 -10.09
N GLY A 115 -12.05 3.58 -10.86
CA GLY A 115 -11.39 3.83 -12.13
C GLY A 115 -9.86 3.96 -12.07
N TRP A 116 -9.19 3.27 -11.18
CA TRP A 116 -7.75 3.02 -11.26
C TRP A 116 -7.47 1.85 -12.19
N LYS A 117 -6.69 2.08 -13.25
CA LYS A 117 -6.53 1.13 -14.37
C LYS A 117 -5.33 0.17 -14.23
N HIS A 118 -4.48 0.35 -13.21
CA HIS A 118 -3.19 -0.36 -13.14
C HIS A 118 -3.17 -1.57 -12.20
N GLN A 119 -4.32 -2.05 -11.74
CA GLN A 119 -4.39 -3.18 -10.82
C GLN A 119 -3.81 -4.46 -11.43
N ASP A 120 -4.21 -4.77 -12.66
CA ASP A 120 -3.77 -5.99 -13.35
C ASP A 120 -2.26 -5.94 -13.66
N THR A 121 -1.75 -4.77 -14.08
CA THR A 121 -0.32 -4.54 -14.29
C THR A 121 0.50 -4.75 -13.00
N ILE A 122 0.01 -4.24 -11.87
CA ILE A 122 0.69 -4.42 -10.57
C ILE A 122 0.65 -5.89 -10.15
N ALA A 123 -0.47 -6.58 -10.36
CA ALA A 123 -0.59 -8.01 -10.05
C ALA A 123 0.45 -8.83 -10.84
N GLU A 124 0.56 -8.60 -12.14
CA GLU A 124 1.55 -9.26 -13.01
C GLU A 124 2.99 -8.99 -12.56
N LEU A 125 3.32 -7.73 -12.25
CA LEU A 125 4.64 -7.36 -11.75
C LEU A 125 4.97 -8.03 -10.40
N GLU A 126 3.99 -8.15 -9.51
CA GLU A 126 4.13 -8.83 -8.21
C GLU A 126 4.32 -10.36 -8.38
N GLU A 127 3.64 -10.98 -9.33
CA GLU A 127 3.86 -12.39 -9.66
C GLU A 127 5.28 -12.63 -10.16
N ARG A 128 5.75 -11.86 -11.13
CA ARG A 128 7.14 -11.91 -11.63
C ARG A 128 8.16 -11.68 -10.52
N ARG A 129 7.88 -10.75 -9.61
CA ARG A 129 8.75 -10.50 -8.45
C ARG A 129 8.80 -11.72 -7.50
N LYS A 130 7.64 -12.33 -7.21
CA LYS A 130 7.54 -13.52 -6.37
C LYS A 130 8.31 -14.70 -6.95
N GLU A 131 8.22 -14.93 -8.25
CA GLU A 131 8.98 -15.98 -8.95
C GLU A 131 10.49 -15.79 -8.76
N LYS A 132 10.99 -14.58 -9.05
CA LYS A 132 12.41 -14.25 -8.85
C LYS A 132 12.84 -14.42 -7.39
N ALA A 133 12.02 -13.98 -6.45
CA ALA A 133 12.28 -14.12 -5.02
C ALA A 133 12.31 -15.60 -4.58
N LYS A 134 11.44 -16.45 -5.15
CA LYS A 134 11.41 -17.89 -4.89
C LYS A 134 12.71 -18.58 -5.36
N VAL A 135 13.17 -18.28 -6.57
CA VAL A 135 14.44 -18.80 -7.09
C VAL A 135 15.62 -18.39 -6.22
N TYR A 136 15.72 -17.10 -5.87
CA TYR A 136 16.75 -16.59 -4.98
C TYR A 136 16.72 -17.26 -3.60
N TYR A 137 15.54 -17.45 -3.03
CA TYR A 137 15.37 -18.10 -1.74
C TYR A 137 15.85 -19.56 -1.77
N GLN A 138 15.52 -20.30 -2.83
CA GLN A 138 15.96 -21.69 -3.01
C GLN A 138 17.49 -21.77 -3.10
N GLN A 139 18.13 -20.90 -3.85
CA GLN A 139 19.58 -20.81 -3.95
C GLN A 139 20.22 -20.51 -2.59
N LYS A 140 19.69 -19.50 -1.89
CA LYS A 140 20.15 -19.13 -0.54
C LYS A 140 20.00 -20.27 0.46
N LYS A 141 18.88 -21.00 0.42
CA LYS A 141 18.64 -22.18 1.28
C LYS A 141 19.67 -23.27 1.04
N LYS A 142 19.95 -23.62 -0.22
CA LYS A 142 21.01 -24.58 -0.59
C LYS A 142 22.38 -24.15 -0.06
N LEU A 143 22.74 -22.89 -0.25
CA LEU A 143 24.01 -22.34 0.23
C LEU A 143 24.14 -22.43 1.76
N LEU A 144 23.07 -22.09 2.50
CA LEU A 144 23.05 -22.19 3.95
C LEU A 144 23.17 -23.63 4.44
N GLN A 145 22.54 -24.58 3.75
CA GLN A 145 22.67 -26.01 4.07
C GLN A 145 24.10 -26.51 3.84
N LEU A 146 24.75 -26.10 2.75
CA LEU A 146 26.14 -26.45 2.48
C LEU A 146 27.08 -25.86 3.54
N LYS A 147 26.88 -24.60 3.90
CA LYS A 147 27.66 -23.96 4.98
C LYS A 147 27.48 -24.66 6.33
N ALA A 148 26.26 -25.05 6.66
CA ALA A 148 25.99 -25.78 7.91
C ALA A 148 26.66 -27.16 7.92
N LYS A 149 26.65 -27.88 6.80
CA LYS A 149 27.35 -29.16 6.66
C LYS A 149 28.87 -29.01 6.78
N ALA A 150 29.44 -27.97 6.14
CA ALA A 150 30.88 -27.69 6.24
C ALA A 150 31.34 -27.24 7.63
N ALA A 151 30.45 -26.63 8.41
CA ALA A 151 30.74 -26.25 9.80
C ALA A 151 30.58 -27.39 10.79
N ALA A 152 29.92 -28.50 10.41
CA ALA A 152 29.71 -29.68 11.24
C ALA A 152 30.72 -30.84 10.93
N ALA A 153 31.51 -30.68 9.87
CA ALA A 153 32.62 -31.55 9.50
C ALA A 153 33.94 -31.02 10.02
#